data_7dbd6d783e2740a0ff624c84b92b9f32
#
_entry.id   7dbd6d783e2740a0ff624c84b92b9f32
#
_cell.length_a   1.000
_cell.length_b   1.000
_cell.length_c   1.000
_cell.angle_alpha   90.00
_cell.angle_beta   90.00
_cell.angle_gamma   90.00
#
_symmetry.space_group_name_H-M   'P 1'
#
loop_
_entity.id
_entity.type
_entity.pdbx_description
1 polymer ?
#
loop_
_entity_poly.entity_id
_entity_poly.type
_entity_poly.pdbx_seq_one_letter_code
_entity_poly.pdbx_strand_id
1 'polypeptide(L)'
;VTPNDKGEITLTDARTPQTVVATDKAGNTTTLTVTVHASHSYKWQTENGQYWGECEFCGNRVEKKDLPTLTITSPDAVCRTQDFKFSFNLPEGCTDPAYSYEFKYAGDGEPIAPVDGLCTGTIPAASYIAGEAGFRFIASATTAEGYRFSVSKNITIREHSGGTATCTEQAVCDHCGQPYGALKAHRFTAEKAEEQYLKSAATCTEKAVYYKSCAV
;
A
#
# COMPACT_ATOMS: atom_id res chain seq x y z
N VAL A 1 16.94 36.61 -31.54
CA VAL A 1 17.86 36.74 -30.40
C VAL A 1 19.17 37.32 -30.93
N THR A 2 19.66 38.39 -30.31
CA THR A 2 20.90 39.07 -30.74
C THR A 2 22.08 38.57 -29.95
N PRO A 3 23.21 38.15 -30.55
CA PRO A 3 24.39 37.77 -29.84
C PRO A 3 25.02 38.97 -29.09
N ASN A 4 25.70 38.67 -27.97
CA ASN A 4 26.54 39.65 -27.28
C ASN A 4 27.87 39.88 -28.08
N ASP A 5 28.74 40.76 -27.57
CA ASP A 5 30.02 41.10 -28.23
C ASP A 5 31.00 39.90 -28.36
N LYS A 6 30.73 38.79 -27.66
CA LYS A 6 31.47 37.53 -27.75
C LYS A 6 30.82 36.52 -28.71
N GLY A 7 29.70 36.85 -29.32
CA GLY A 7 28.93 35.96 -30.17
C GLY A 7 28.05 34.97 -29.40
N GLU A 8 27.88 35.14 -28.09
CA GLU A 8 27.02 34.27 -27.27
C GLU A 8 25.58 34.74 -27.32
N ILE A 9 24.64 33.79 -27.34
CA ILE A 9 23.20 34.01 -27.36
C ILE A 9 22.61 33.45 -26.08
N THR A 10 21.87 34.29 -25.33
CA THR A 10 21.12 33.84 -24.16
C THR A 10 19.69 33.53 -24.58
N LEU A 11 19.26 32.29 -24.39
CA LEU A 11 17.88 31.85 -24.57
C LEU A 11 17.16 31.97 -23.23
N THR A 12 16.11 32.78 -23.20
CA THR A 12 15.41 33.17 -21.96
C THR A 12 14.10 32.45 -21.74
N ASP A 13 13.55 31.81 -22.76
CA ASP A 13 12.28 31.08 -22.67
C ASP A 13 12.54 29.57 -22.72
N ALA A 14 12.39 28.91 -21.57
CA ALA A 14 12.41 27.46 -21.46
C ALA A 14 11.08 26.89 -22.01
N ARG A 15 11.15 25.82 -22.78
CA ARG A 15 10.03 25.03 -23.34
C ARG A 15 9.46 25.52 -24.67
N THR A 16 9.70 26.76 -25.08
CA THR A 16 9.27 27.25 -26.40
C THR A 16 10.44 27.15 -27.38
N PRO A 17 10.29 26.50 -28.57
CA PRO A 17 11.32 26.49 -29.59
C PRO A 17 11.68 27.91 -30.04
N GLN A 18 12.97 28.26 -29.98
CA GLN A 18 13.47 29.57 -30.36
C GLN A 18 14.31 29.41 -31.65
N THR A 19 14.04 30.25 -32.63
CA THR A 19 14.76 30.26 -33.88
C THR A 19 15.90 31.24 -33.82
N VAL A 20 17.11 30.75 -34.06
CA VAL A 20 18.34 31.53 -34.15
C VAL A 20 18.77 31.54 -35.64
N VAL A 21 18.92 32.74 -36.18
CA VAL A 21 19.42 32.90 -37.56
C VAL A 21 20.83 33.46 -37.49
N ALA A 22 21.81 32.74 -38.04
CA ALA A 22 23.16 33.21 -38.21
C ALA A 22 23.36 33.66 -39.65
N THR A 23 23.96 34.84 -39.84
CA THR A 23 24.27 35.41 -41.16
C THR A 23 25.77 35.66 -41.26
N ASP A 24 26.41 35.18 -42.30
CA ASP A 24 27.83 35.45 -42.58
C ASP A 24 28.05 36.85 -43.22
N LYS A 25 29.31 37.25 -43.40
CA LYS A 25 29.66 38.54 -44.01
C LYS A 25 29.24 38.64 -45.49
N ALA A 26 29.00 37.52 -46.14
CA ALA A 26 28.56 37.45 -47.55
C ALA A 26 27.03 37.46 -47.67
N GLY A 27 26.31 37.49 -46.56
CA GLY A 27 24.85 37.52 -46.53
C GLY A 27 24.21 36.13 -46.54
N ASN A 28 24.96 35.05 -46.48
CA ASN A 28 24.40 33.71 -46.39
C ASN A 28 23.81 33.50 -44.97
N THR A 29 22.65 32.89 -44.91
CA THR A 29 21.94 32.65 -43.65
C THR A 29 21.79 31.17 -43.36
N THR A 30 21.93 30.82 -42.08
CA THR A 30 21.57 29.50 -41.56
C THR A 30 20.60 29.66 -40.37
N THR A 31 19.62 28.79 -40.30
CA THR A 31 18.60 28.82 -39.24
C THR A 31 18.73 27.58 -38.37
N LEU A 32 18.80 27.81 -37.06
CA LEU A 32 18.81 26.75 -36.04
C LEU A 32 17.61 26.97 -35.12
N THR A 33 16.81 25.92 -34.95
CA THR A 33 15.76 25.91 -33.91
C THR A 33 16.30 25.23 -32.68
N VAL A 34 16.25 25.95 -31.52
CA VAL A 34 16.75 25.47 -30.25
C VAL A 34 15.58 25.44 -29.26
N THR A 35 15.46 24.34 -28.56
CA THR A 35 14.51 24.24 -27.43
C THR A 35 15.30 24.04 -26.15
N VAL A 36 15.02 24.89 -25.15
CA VAL A 36 15.60 24.78 -23.82
C VAL A 36 14.62 24.00 -22.92
N HIS A 37 15.07 22.92 -22.33
CA HIS A 37 14.29 22.13 -21.39
C HIS A 37 14.62 22.59 -19.96
N ALA A 38 13.56 22.84 -19.15
CA ALA A 38 13.72 23.32 -17.78
C ALA A 38 14.28 22.26 -16.82
N SER A 39 14.18 20.99 -17.18
CA SER A 39 14.66 19.86 -16.41
C SER A 39 15.04 18.70 -17.35
N HIS A 40 15.88 17.81 -16.86
CA HIS A 40 16.19 16.58 -17.59
C HIS A 40 15.01 15.61 -17.58
N SER A 41 14.75 14.99 -18.73
CA SER A 41 13.84 13.84 -18.86
C SER A 41 14.70 12.60 -19.08
N TYR A 42 14.88 11.81 -18.04
CA TYR A 42 15.73 10.62 -18.11
C TYR A 42 14.96 9.40 -18.59
N LYS A 43 15.53 8.71 -19.58
CA LYS A 43 15.17 7.34 -19.90
C LYS A 43 15.93 6.41 -18.96
N TRP A 44 15.23 5.92 -17.95
CA TRP A 44 15.80 5.10 -16.89
C TRP A 44 15.97 3.65 -17.31
N GLN A 45 17.02 3.02 -16.82
CA GLN A 45 17.33 1.60 -16.97
C GLN A 45 17.70 1.00 -15.62
N THR A 46 17.41 -0.29 -15.45
CA THR A 46 17.75 -1.03 -14.23
C THR A 46 18.28 -2.41 -14.58
N GLU A 47 19.30 -2.84 -13.89
CA GLU A 47 19.87 -4.18 -14.02
C GLU A 47 20.64 -4.55 -12.76
N ASN A 48 20.49 -5.77 -12.28
CA ASN A 48 21.24 -6.33 -11.15
C ASN A 48 21.25 -5.43 -9.88
N GLY A 49 20.12 -4.82 -9.55
CA GLY A 49 20.01 -3.95 -8.38
C GLY A 49 20.63 -2.58 -8.54
N GLN A 50 20.99 -2.18 -9.75
CA GLN A 50 21.50 -0.85 -10.09
C GLN A 50 20.53 -0.11 -11.02
N TYR A 51 20.59 1.23 -11.01
CA TYR A 51 19.86 2.09 -11.93
C TYR A 51 20.79 3.14 -12.55
N TRP A 52 20.46 3.60 -13.76
CA TRP A 52 21.12 4.68 -14.48
C TRP A 52 20.16 5.28 -15.51
N GLY A 53 20.48 6.43 -16.03
CA GLY A 53 19.64 7.07 -17.01
C GLY A 53 20.39 7.99 -17.97
N GLU A 54 19.81 8.21 -19.15
CA GLU A 54 20.29 9.18 -20.13
C GLU A 54 19.14 10.14 -20.48
N CYS A 55 19.40 11.44 -20.45
CA CYS A 55 18.39 12.44 -20.82
C CYS A 55 18.10 12.37 -22.32
N GLU A 56 16.83 12.23 -22.64
CA GLU A 56 16.35 12.09 -24.04
C GLU A 56 16.62 13.31 -24.91
N PHE A 57 16.85 14.49 -24.29
CA PHE A 57 17.01 15.75 -25.00
C PHE A 57 18.46 16.19 -25.16
N CYS A 58 19.30 16.01 -24.15
CA CYS A 58 20.65 16.55 -24.14
C CYS A 58 21.76 15.51 -23.96
N GLY A 59 21.40 14.23 -23.79
CA GLY A 59 22.38 13.16 -23.58
C GLY A 59 23.09 13.19 -22.21
N ASN A 60 22.66 14.07 -21.29
CA ASN A 60 23.18 14.06 -19.92
C ASN A 60 22.92 12.70 -19.27
N ARG A 61 23.91 12.17 -18.55
CA ARG A 61 23.85 10.82 -17.98
C ARG A 61 23.89 10.85 -16.47
N VAL A 62 23.05 10.00 -15.86
CA VAL A 62 23.21 9.54 -14.50
C VAL A 62 23.99 8.23 -14.58
N GLU A 63 25.15 8.19 -13.96
CA GLU A 63 26.01 6.99 -13.90
C GLU A 63 25.31 5.87 -13.11
N LYS A 64 25.75 4.62 -13.30
CA LYS A 64 25.23 3.47 -12.57
C LYS A 64 25.38 3.66 -11.07
N LYS A 65 24.27 3.53 -10.35
CA LYS A 65 24.20 3.59 -8.88
C LYS A 65 23.45 2.39 -8.35
N ASP A 66 23.77 1.97 -7.14
CA ASP A 66 23.03 0.92 -6.46
C ASP A 66 21.64 1.41 -6.09
N LEU A 67 20.64 0.56 -6.33
CA LEU A 67 19.25 0.83 -5.98
C LEU A 67 19.09 0.85 -4.46
N PRO A 68 18.58 1.95 -3.87
CA PRO A 68 18.34 2.01 -2.44
C PRO A 68 17.38 0.92 -1.96
N THR A 69 17.62 0.38 -0.76
CA THR A 69 16.79 -0.69 -0.22
C THR A 69 15.51 -0.13 0.41
N LEU A 70 14.36 -0.44 -0.20
CA LEU A 70 13.03 -0.16 0.32
C LEU A 70 12.47 -1.45 0.93
N THR A 71 12.06 -1.40 2.20
CA THR A 71 11.58 -2.58 2.95
C THR A 71 10.18 -2.33 3.52
N ILE A 72 9.25 -3.24 3.25
CA ILE A 72 7.89 -3.21 3.81
C ILE A 72 7.87 -4.03 5.11
N THR A 73 7.39 -3.41 6.18
CA THR A 73 7.09 -4.04 7.47
C THR A 73 5.57 -4.14 7.64
N SER A 74 5.05 -5.35 7.57
CA SER A 74 3.62 -5.62 7.69
C SER A 74 3.38 -7.10 7.95
N PRO A 75 2.19 -7.50 8.44
CA PRO A 75 1.76 -8.89 8.43
C PRO A 75 1.74 -9.47 7.01
N ASP A 76 1.91 -10.78 6.87
CA ASP A 76 1.75 -11.50 5.60
C ASP A 76 0.28 -11.84 5.31
N ALA A 77 -0.56 -11.74 6.34
CA ALA A 77 -1.98 -12.01 6.23
C ALA A 77 -2.77 -11.17 7.25
N VAL A 78 -4.03 -10.92 6.93
CA VAL A 78 -4.98 -10.19 7.76
C VAL A 78 -6.35 -10.90 7.69
N CYS A 79 -7.11 -10.85 8.78
CA CYS A 79 -8.50 -11.32 8.73
C CYS A 79 -9.39 -10.29 8.03
N ARG A 80 -10.41 -10.76 7.29
CA ARG A 80 -11.27 -9.91 6.42
C ARG A 80 -11.93 -8.73 7.13
N THR A 81 -12.12 -8.81 8.44
CA THR A 81 -12.73 -7.74 9.24
C THR A 81 -11.73 -6.85 9.95
N GLN A 82 -10.43 -7.10 9.76
CA GLN A 82 -9.37 -6.32 10.38
C GLN A 82 -8.72 -5.35 9.40
N ASP A 83 -8.40 -4.17 9.88
CA ASP A 83 -7.60 -3.21 9.14
C ASP A 83 -6.16 -3.73 8.97
N PHE A 84 -5.61 -3.57 7.77
CA PHE A 84 -4.22 -3.87 7.49
C PHE A 84 -3.34 -2.69 7.83
N LYS A 85 -2.44 -2.88 8.80
CA LYS A 85 -1.45 -1.88 9.22
C LYS A 85 -0.09 -2.19 8.59
N PHE A 86 0.57 -1.16 8.11
CA PHE A 86 1.89 -1.30 7.46
C PHE A 86 2.81 -0.14 7.81
N SER A 87 4.09 -0.38 7.60
CA SER A 87 5.12 0.66 7.50
C SER A 87 6.15 0.26 6.45
N PHE A 88 6.90 1.25 5.95
CA PHE A 88 8.09 1.00 5.13
C PHE A 88 9.14 2.08 5.42
N ASN A 89 10.41 1.76 5.19
CA ASN A 89 11.48 2.74 5.35
C ASN A 89 11.54 3.67 4.14
N LEU A 90 11.91 4.93 4.36
CA LEU A 90 12.37 5.81 3.29
C LEU A 90 13.90 5.78 3.31
N PRO A 91 14.56 5.25 2.27
CA PRO A 91 16.01 5.21 2.23
C PRO A 91 16.62 6.63 2.22
N GLU A 92 17.82 6.77 2.78
CA GLU A 92 18.52 8.07 2.83
C GLU A 92 18.69 8.66 1.42
N GLY A 93 18.43 9.97 1.29
CA GLY A 93 18.48 10.69 0.02
C GLY A 93 17.30 10.44 -0.92
N CYS A 94 16.31 9.64 -0.53
CA CYS A 94 15.08 9.44 -1.30
C CYS A 94 13.96 10.38 -0.86
N THR A 95 13.04 10.68 -1.79
CA THR A 95 11.87 11.55 -1.60
C THR A 95 10.60 10.86 -2.08
N ASP A 96 9.47 11.56 -2.00
CA ASP A 96 8.16 11.18 -2.53
C ASP A 96 7.73 9.75 -2.17
N PRO A 97 7.77 9.37 -0.86
CA PRO A 97 7.28 8.08 -0.45
C PRO A 97 5.79 7.98 -0.76
N ALA A 98 5.38 6.87 -1.35
CA ALA A 98 4.00 6.60 -1.63
C ALA A 98 3.71 5.10 -1.54
N TYR A 99 2.44 4.77 -1.35
CA TYR A 99 1.98 3.40 -1.41
C TYR A 99 0.72 3.27 -2.26
N SER A 100 0.52 2.09 -2.79
CA SER A 100 -0.71 1.66 -3.42
C SER A 100 -1.00 0.20 -3.07
N TYR A 101 -2.19 -0.25 -3.37
CA TYR A 101 -2.54 -1.66 -3.28
C TYR A 101 -3.49 -2.03 -4.42
N GLU A 102 -3.38 -3.27 -4.87
CA GLU A 102 -4.17 -3.78 -5.98
C GLU A 102 -4.76 -5.14 -5.66
N PHE A 103 -6.01 -5.36 -6.03
CA PHE A 103 -6.66 -6.66 -5.99
C PHE A 103 -6.54 -7.33 -7.36
N LYS A 104 -6.47 -8.66 -7.38
CA LYS A 104 -6.23 -9.44 -8.60
C LYS A 104 -7.15 -9.07 -9.78
N TYR A 105 -8.38 -8.67 -9.50
CA TYR A 105 -9.40 -8.39 -10.53
C TYR A 105 -9.85 -6.92 -10.59
N ALA A 106 -9.35 -6.06 -9.73
CA ALA A 106 -9.76 -4.65 -9.63
C ALA A 106 -8.84 -3.67 -10.36
N GLY A 107 -7.76 -4.15 -10.99
CA GLY A 107 -6.73 -3.31 -11.58
C GLY A 107 -5.75 -2.72 -10.55
N ASP A 108 -4.86 -1.88 -11.02
CA ASP A 108 -3.88 -1.23 -10.17
C ASP A 108 -4.54 -0.13 -9.33
N GLY A 109 -4.27 -0.15 -8.03
CA GLY A 109 -4.68 0.94 -7.14
C GLY A 109 -3.90 2.22 -7.44
N GLU A 110 -4.55 3.38 -7.30
CA GLU A 110 -3.86 4.66 -7.41
C GLU A 110 -2.87 4.84 -6.25
N PRO A 111 -1.64 5.34 -6.53
CA PRO A 111 -0.67 5.62 -5.49
C PRO A 111 -1.21 6.65 -4.48
N ILE A 112 -1.11 6.34 -3.19
CA ILE A 112 -1.55 7.21 -2.11
C ILE A 112 -0.31 7.68 -1.35
N ALA A 113 -0.11 8.98 -1.28
CA ALA A 113 0.96 9.55 -0.46
C ALA A 113 0.69 9.27 1.04
N PRO A 114 1.70 8.89 1.82
CA PRO A 114 1.55 8.74 3.26
C PRO A 114 1.08 10.05 3.92
N VAL A 115 0.23 9.94 4.92
CA VAL A 115 -0.18 11.08 5.74
C VAL A 115 1.03 11.54 6.57
N ASP A 116 1.25 12.85 6.65
CA ASP A 116 2.29 13.52 7.45
C ASP A 116 3.75 13.08 7.14
N GLY A 117 4.01 12.60 5.94
CA GLY A 117 5.35 12.17 5.53
C GLY A 117 5.86 10.92 6.26
N LEU A 118 5.04 10.29 7.09
CA LEU A 118 5.34 9.03 7.73
C LEU A 118 5.07 7.88 6.76
N CYS A 119 6.07 7.03 6.57
CA CYS A 119 5.95 5.81 5.75
C CYS A 119 5.14 4.73 6.47
N THR A 120 4.02 5.09 7.07
CA THR A 120 3.13 4.21 7.82
C THR A 120 1.68 4.47 7.42
N GLY A 121 0.82 3.48 7.55
CA GLY A 121 -0.58 3.68 7.23
C GLY A 121 -1.46 2.49 7.59
N THR A 122 -2.72 2.65 7.26
CA THR A 122 -3.75 1.63 7.49
C THR A 122 -4.66 1.55 6.27
N ILE A 123 -4.86 0.33 5.74
CA ILE A 123 -5.89 0.03 4.75
C ILE A 123 -7.09 -0.52 5.51
N PRO A 124 -8.23 0.19 5.51
CA PRO A 124 -9.42 -0.26 6.23
C PRO A 124 -9.96 -1.58 5.68
N ALA A 125 -10.45 -2.44 6.55
CA ALA A 125 -11.10 -3.70 6.15
C ALA A 125 -12.27 -3.48 5.18
N ALA A 126 -12.96 -2.35 5.29
CA ALA A 126 -14.04 -1.96 4.39
C ALA A 126 -13.60 -1.76 2.92
N SER A 127 -12.30 -1.59 2.68
CA SER A 127 -11.73 -1.49 1.32
C SER A 127 -11.53 -2.86 0.66
N TYR A 128 -11.66 -3.97 1.39
CA TYR A 128 -11.42 -5.30 0.84
C TYR A 128 -12.57 -5.71 -0.08
N ILE A 129 -12.20 -6.15 -1.29
CA ILE A 129 -13.17 -6.61 -2.27
C ILE A 129 -13.70 -7.99 -1.85
N ALA A 130 -15.01 -8.14 -1.87
CA ALA A 130 -15.66 -9.42 -1.56
C ALA A 130 -15.22 -10.52 -2.55
N GLY A 131 -14.85 -11.68 -2.00
CA GLY A 131 -14.37 -12.81 -2.80
C GLY A 131 -12.88 -12.80 -3.12
N GLU A 132 -12.17 -11.68 -2.91
CA GLU A 132 -10.72 -11.63 -3.08
C GLU A 132 -10.01 -12.28 -1.88
N ALA A 133 -9.04 -13.14 -2.17
CA ALA A 133 -8.26 -13.86 -1.18
C ALA A 133 -7.01 -13.09 -0.71
N GLY A 134 -6.76 -11.91 -1.26
CA GLY A 134 -5.61 -11.08 -0.93
C GLY A 134 -5.45 -9.90 -1.87
N PHE A 135 -4.40 -9.12 -1.62
CA PHE A 135 -4.00 -7.99 -2.44
C PHE A 135 -2.48 -7.88 -2.49
N ARG A 136 -1.97 -7.20 -3.49
CA ARG A 136 -0.56 -6.80 -3.58
C ARG A 136 -0.41 -5.40 -3.00
N PHE A 137 0.36 -5.26 -1.95
CA PHE A 137 0.75 -3.96 -1.38
C PHE A 137 2.05 -3.52 -2.04
N ILE A 138 2.13 -2.25 -2.44
CA ILE A 138 3.27 -1.67 -3.16
C ILE A 138 3.70 -0.42 -2.42
N ALA A 139 4.97 -0.35 -2.04
CA ALA A 139 5.60 0.87 -1.52
C ALA A 139 6.56 1.42 -2.58
N SER A 140 6.67 2.73 -2.71
CA SER A 140 7.54 3.38 -3.69
C SER A 140 8.20 4.63 -3.12
N ALA A 141 9.34 4.99 -3.71
CA ALA A 141 10.06 6.22 -3.41
C ALA A 141 10.81 6.70 -4.66
N THR A 142 11.34 7.92 -4.63
CA THR A 142 12.10 8.55 -5.71
C THR A 142 13.50 8.83 -5.23
N THR A 143 14.53 8.45 -5.99
CA THR A 143 15.93 8.77 -5.67
C THR A 143 16.22 10.26 -5.88
N ALA A 144 17.35 10.75 -5.37
CA ALA A 144 17.77 12.14 -5.57
C ALA A 144 17.88 12.55 -7.05
N GLU A 145 18.15 11.60 -7.94
CA GLU A 145 18.25 11.82 -9.39
C GLU A 145 16.89 11.77 -10.10
N GLY A 146 15.80 11.48 -9.36
CA GLY A 146 14.44 11.43 -9.91
C GLY A 146 14.01 10.05 -10.43
N TYR A 147 14.77 8.98 -10.16
CA TYR A 147 14.35 7.63 -10.49
C TYR A 147 13.32 7.11 -9.47
N ARG A 148 12.11 6.76 -9.93
CA ARG A 148 11.08 6.16 -9.08
C ARG A 148 11.20 4.65 -9.09
N PHE A 149 11.25 4.06 -7.90
CA PHE A 149 11.33 2.61 -7.70
C PHE A 149 10.32 2.14 -6.67
N SER A 150 10.05 0.84 -6.67
CA SER A 150 9.06 0.25 -5.77
C SER A 150 9.45 -1.15 -5.33
N VAL A 151 8.87 -1.56 -4.21
CA VAL A 151 8.86 -2.94 -3.72
C VAL A 151 7.43 -3.36 -3.46
N SER A 152 7.11 -4.62 -3.64
CA SER A 152 5.77 -5.13 -3.39
C SER A 152 5.78 -6.35 -2.47
N LYS A 153 4.65 -6.53 -1.76
CA LYS A 153 4.40 -7.65 -0.87
C LYS A 153 2.97 -8.16 -1.07
N ASN A 154 2.81 -9.45 -1.25
CA ASN A 154 1.49 -10.07 -1.33
C ASN A 154 0.94 -10.28 0.08
N ILE A 155 -0.28 -9.84 0.31
CA ILE A 155 -0.99 -9.94 1.58
C ILE A 155 -2.20 -10.85 1.39
N THR A 156 -2.32 -11.88 2.23
CA THR A 156 -3.46 -12.80 2.20
C THR A 156 -4.60 -12.24 3.07
N ILE A 157 -5.82 -12.24 2.54
CA ILE A 157 -7.04 -11.98 3.31
C ILE A 157 -7.61 -13.33 3.71
N ARG A 158 -7.76 -13.55 5.02
CA ARG A 158 -8.29 -14.79 5.60
C ARG A 158 -9.69 -14.57 6.16
N GLU A 159 -10.54 -15.57 6.00
CA GLU A 159 -11.77 -15.65 6.79
C GLU A 159 -11.43 -16.04 8.23
N HIS A 160 -12.28 -15.66 9.17
CA HIS A 160 -12.12 -16.11 10.55
C HIS A 160 -12.29 -17.63 10.66
N SER A 161 -11.42 -18.27 11.44
CA SER A 161 -11.48 -19.71 11.66
C SER A 161 -10.96 -20.08 13.03
N GLY A 162 -11.30 -21.31 13.48
CA GLY A 162 -10.91 -21.86 14.79
C GLY A 162 -11.88 -21.47 15.89
N GLY A 163 -11.52 -21.81 17.13
CA GLY A 163 -12.35 -21.63 18.30
C GLY A 163 -13.67 -22.41 18.26
N THR A 164 -14.46 -22.28 19.31
CA THR A 164 -15.77 -22.89 19.39
C THR A 164 -16.73 -21.94 20.07
N ALA A 165 -17.81 -21.56 19.37
CA ALA A 165 -18.87 -20.77 19.96
C ALA A 165 -19.64 -21.58 21.02
N THR A 166 -20.13 -20.90 22.03
CA THR A 166 -21.10 -21.41 22.99
C THR A 166 -22.44 -20.68 22.81
N CYS A 167 -23.40 -20.94 23.65
CA CYS A 167 -24.65 -20.18 23.66
C CYS A 167 -24.52 -18.79 24.31
N THR A 168 -23.39 -18.48 24.93
CA THR A 168 -23.10 -17.21 25.59
C THR A 168 -21.90 -16.46 25.01
N GLU A 169 -21.01 -17.17 24.31
CA GLU A 169 -19.79 -16.60 23.77
C GLU A 169 -19.61 -17.01 22.30
N GLN A 170 -19.18 -16.07 21.48
CA GLN A 170 -18.80 -16.33 20.09
C GLN A 170 -17.51 -17.14 20.01
N ALA A 171 -17.28 -17.82 18.87
CA ALA A 171 -15.98 -18.41 18.59
C ALA A 171 -14.91 -17.31 18.52
N VAL A 172 -13.71 -17.60 19.02
CA VAL A 172 -12.55 -16.70 18.94
C VAL A 172 -11.66 -17.19 17.80
N CYS A 173 -11.33 -16.30 16.87
CA CYS A 173 -10.49 -16.63 15.73
C CYS A 173 -9.04 -16.94 16.17
N ASP A 174 -8.50 -18.08 15.74
CA ASP A 174 -7.13 -18.51 16.08
C ASP A 174 -6.05 -17.60 15.46
N HIS A 175 -6.39 -16.85 14.40
CA HIS A 175 -5.45 -15.99 13.70
C HIS A 175 -5.37 -14.57 14.27
N CYS A 176 -6.50 -14.02 14.70
CA CYS A 176 -6.57 -12.61 15.10
C CYS A 176 -7.07 -12.38 16.53
N GLY A 177 -7.52 -13.43 17.21
CA GLY A 177 -8.04 -13.33 18.59
C GLY A 177 -9.39 -12.62 18.70
N GLN A 178 -10.04 -12.26 17.60
CA GLN A 178 -11.33 -11.57 17.66
C GLN A 178 -12.50 -12.56 17.69
N PRO A 179 -13.56 -12.26 18.43
CA PRO A 179 -14.79 -13.04 18.40
C PRO A 179 -15.46 -12.92 17.02
N TYR A 180 -16.03 -14.00 16.53
CA TYR A 180 -16.68 -14.04 15.23
C TYR A 180 -17.83 -15.06 15.17
N GLY A 181 -18.68 -14.92 14.14
CA GLY A 181 -19.81 -15.83 13.89
C GLY A 181 -20.98 -15.61 14.86
N ALA A 182 -21.92 -16.51 14.84
CA ALA A 182 -23.10 -16.48 15.71
C ALA A 182 -22.89 -17.34 16.97
N LEU A 183 -23.59 -16.97 18.04
CA LEU A 183 -23.73 -17.83 19.22
C LEU A 183 -24.46 -19.13 18.82
N LYS A 184 -24.14 -20.23 19.47
CA LYS A 184 -24.94 -21.46 19.32
C LYS A 184 -26.31 -21.31 19.98
N ALA A 185 -27.29 -21.97 19.39
CA ALA A 185 -28.62 -22.04 20.00
C ALA A 185 -28.57 -22.79 21.35
N HIS A 186 -29.36 -22.31 22.29
CA HIS A 186 -29.52 -22.99 23.55
C HIS A 186 -30.11 -24.41 23.36
N ARG A 187 -29.48 -25.38 24.03
CA ARG A 187 -29.99 -26.77 24.11
C ARG A 187 -30.25 -27.11 25.56
N PHE A 188 -31.50 -26.97 26.03
CA PHE A 188 -31.91 -27.23 27.39
C PHE A 188 -32.10 -28.74 27.64
N THR A 189 -31.03 -29.50 27.52
CA THR A 189 -31.02 -30.95 27.72
C THR A 189 -30.17 -31.43 28.89
N ALA A 190 -29.33 -30.56 29.46
CA ALA A 190 -28.52 -30.95 30.60
C ALA A 190 -29.36 -30.97 31.89
N GLU A 191 -29.20 -32.03 32.69
CA GLU A 191 -29.87 -32.23 33.96
C GLU A 191 -28.85 -31.97 35.07
N LYS A 192 -28.95 -30.77 35.70
CA LYS A 192 -28.07 -30.35 36.76
C LYS A 192 -28.92 -30.01 38.00
N ALA A 193 -28.63 -30.69 39.11
CA ALA A 193 -29.28 -30.45 40.41
C ALA A 193 -28.54 -29.36 41.19
N GLU A 194 -28.45 -28.15 40.59
CA GLU A 194 -27.84 -26.97 41.21
C GLU A 194 -28.94 -25.97 41.60
N GLU A 195 -28.71 -25.20 42.67
CA GLU A 195 -29.68 -24.27 43.24
C GLU A 195 -30.22 -23.26 42.22
N GLN A 196 -29.36 -22.78 41.32
CA GLN A 196 -29.71 -21.84 40.27
C GLN A 196 -30.72 -22.39 39.24
N TYR A 197 -30.87 -23.71 39.16
CA TYR A 197 -31.86 -24.38 38.29
C TYR A 197 -33.04 -24.93 39.04
N LEU A 198 -33.15 -24.68 40.35
CA LEU A 198 -34.21 -25.19 41.20
C LEU A 198 -35.56 -24.54 40.77
N LYS A 199 -36.50 -25.37 40.38
CA LYS A 199 -37.90 -24.98 40.08
C LYS A 199 -38.77 -25.04 41.32
N SER A 200 -38.67 -26.16 42.07
CA SER A 200 -39.37 -26.34 43.35
C SER A 200 -38.51 -27.19 44.30
N ALA A 201 -38.46 -26.78 45.53
CA ALA A 201 -37.73 -27.52 46.57
C ALA A 201 -38.44 -28.83 46.89
N ALA A 202 -37.69 -29.81 47.42
CA ALA A 202 -38.24 -31.04 47.93
C ALA A 202 -39.13 -30.76 49.15
N THR A 203 -40.21 -31.54 49.28
CA THR A 203 -41.07 -31.59 50.46
C THR A 203 -41.02 -32.99 51.07
N CYS A 204 -41.74 -33.22 52.16
CA CYS A 204 -41.83 -34.56 52.74
C CYS A 204 -42.49 -35.60 51.81
N THR A 205 -43.20 -35.15 50.79
CA THR A 205 -43.97 -36.00 49.89
C THR A 205 -43.55 -35.88 48.42
N GLU A 206 -42.84 -34.80 48.07
CA GLU A 206 -42.43 -34.52 46.69
C GLU A 206 -40.93 -34.28 46.55
N LYS A 207 -40.36 -34.77 45.46
CA LYS A 207 -38.94 -34.55 45.13
C LYS A 207 -38.74 -33.11 44.59
N ALA A 208 -37.53 -32.59 44.79
CA ALA A 208 -37.14 -31.33 44.13
C ALA A 208 -37.21 -31.45 42.61
N VAL A 209 -37.68 -30.40 41.94
CA VAL A 209 -37.75 -30.30 40.51
C VAL A 209 -36.82 -29.20 40.03
N TYR A 210 -36.05 -29.47 38.97
CA TYR A 210 -35.10 -28.53 38.39
C TYR A 210 -35.46 -28.22 36.91
N TYR A 211 -35.18 -27.01 36.50
CA TYR A 211 -35.19 -26.69 35.08
C TYR A 211 -34.02 -27.36 34.39
N LYS A 212 -34.20 -27.79 33.15
CA LYS A 212 -33.08 -28.25 32.32
C LYS A 212 -32.16 -27.08 31.98
N SER A 213 -30.87 -27.27 32.15
CA SER A 213 -29.86 -26.28 31.81
C SER A 213 -29.38 -26.43 30.37
N CYS A 214 -28.77 -25.38 29.85
CA CYS A 214 -28.13 -25.46 28.54
C CYS A 214 -26.94 -26.41 28.55
N ALA A 215 -26.86 -27.29 27.56
CA ALA A 215 -25.81 -28.29 27.41
C ALA A 215 -24.68 -27.83 26.47
N VAL A 216 -24.70 -26.55 25.98
CA VAL A 216 -23.74 -26.00 25.06
C VAL A 216 -22.96 -24.86 25.68
#